data_3f6d8231e810ba16d8d7612b5bf80f79
#
_entry.id   3f6d8231e810ba16d8d7612b5bf80f79
#
_cell.length_a   1.000
_cell.length_b   1.000
_cell.length_c   1.000
_cell.angle_alpha   90.00
_cell.angle_beta   90.00
_cell.angle_gamma   90.00
#
_symmetry.space_group_name_H-M   'P 1'
#
loop_
_entity.id
_entity.type
_entity.pdbx_description
1 polymer ?
#
loop_
_entity_poly.entity_id
_entity_poly.type
_entity_poly.pdbx_seq_one_letter_code
_entity_poly.pdbx_strand_id
1 'polypeptide(L)'
;MSKTSSLSGEEVAALMDELSEAAEVQSASPQSFSFGSDPLRPLAAIPALDRMSERAGRKLRERIEPISRIKPRVSVEPVSVIRFDDWKVAQPEFTSISLYRFRPLKGGVLVAVAPDLVGRLVDAFYGGLGIHSERVVKEFTPTEERLLTRLSEALIETLVEVWSEVMPVKAQLSSRETNTAYASLVPAGEPVAVARFTITIGQGRPSIIDILYPVVALRAIEGQLAAKVHDDGGMTGSEWRERLNAALGEVRIEARSVLARPTLSVSELLGLKSGDVIPISVPAMVPLLVAGRQIALGKIGEQDGRAALKVEKVESRRSVQ
;
A
#
# COMPACT_ATOMS: atom_id res chain seq x y z
N MET A 1 12.70 -56.79 9.72
CA MET A 1 12.14 -57.10 8.39
C MET A 1 11.28 -55.89 8.00
N SER A 2 11.89 -54.97 7.29
CA SER A 2 11.19 -53.75 6.82
C SER A 2 10.52 -54.09 5.49
N LYS A 3 9.18 -54.01 5.44
CA LYS A 3 8.40 -54.08 4.22
C LYS A 3 8.51 -52.74 3.48
N THR A 4 9.26 -52.68 2.41
CA THR A 4 9.18 -51.64 1.39
C THR A 4 7.86 -51.84 0.63
N SER A 5 6.89 -51.00 0.92
CA SER A 5 5.65 -50.90 0.12
C SER A 5 6.02 -50.24 -1.21
N SER A 6 6.04 -50.98 -2.29
CA SER A 6 6.10 -50.41 -3.64
C SER A 6 4.69 -49.92 -4.01
N LEU A 7 4.61 -48.66 -4.42
CA LEU A 7 3.36 -48.05 -4.93
C LEU A 7 2.88 -48.85 -6.15
N SER A 8 1.57 -49.04 -6.24
CA SER A 8 0.94 -49.73 -7.39
C SER A 8 0.94 -48.78 -8.61
N GLY A 9 0.88 -49.41 -9.81
CA GLY A 9 0.89 -48.63 -11.06
C GLY A 9 -0.26 -47.62 -11.17
N GLU A 10 -1.41 -47.89 -10.53
CA GLU A 10 -2.55 -46.97 -10.47
C GLU A 10 -2.29 -45.78 -9.52
N GLU A 11 -1.62 -45.97 -8.40
CA GLU A 11 -1.25 -44.88 -7.48
C GLU A 11 -0.19 -43.96 -8.09
N VAL A 12 0.74 -44.52 -8.89
CA VAL A 12 1.71 -43.71 -9.64
C VAL A 12 1.03 -42.89 -10.75
N ALA A 13 0.03 -43.46 -11.45
CA ALA A 13 -0.72 -42.77 -12.48
C ALA A 13 -1.58 -41.63 -11.88
N ALA A 14 -2.22 -41.84 -10.73
CA ALA A 14 -2.99 -40.80 -10.04
C ALA A 14 -2.10 -39.66 -9.53
N LEU A 15 -0.91 -39.95 -9.00
CA LEU A 15 0.07 -38.94 -8.59
C LEU A 15 0.65 -38.16 -9.77
N MET A 16 0.83 -38.80 -10.93
CA MET A 16 1.29 -38.11 -12.14
C MET A 16 0.20 -37.20 -12.73
N ASP A 17 -1.07 -37.56 -12.61
CA ASP A 17 -2.21 -36.73 -13.05
C ASP A 17 -2.38 -35.51 -12.12
N GLU A 18 -2.27 -35.70 -10.83
CA GLU A 18 -2.31 -34.61 -9.84
C GLU A 18 -1.09 -33.64 -9.97
N LEU A 19 0.08 -34.15 -10.30
CA LEU A 19 1.27 -33.36 -10.59
C LEU A 19 1.18 -32.62 -11.93
N SER A 20 0.49 -33.17 -12.92
CA SER A 20 0.27 -32.50 -14.21
C SER A 20 -0.78 -31.38 -14.09
N GLU A 21 -1.86 -31.60 -13.34
CA GLU A 21 -2.83 -30.54 -13.02
C GLU A 21 -2.19 -29.39 -12.21
N ALA A 22 -1.32 -29.70 -11.22
CA ALA A 22 -0.58 -28.70 -10.47
C ALA A 22 0.46 -27.95 -11.35
N ALA A 23 1.02 -28.58 -12.37
CA ALA A 23 1.94 -27.94 -13.31
C ALA A 23 1.21 -27.06 -14.34
N GLU A 24 -0.02 -27.40 -14.74
CA GLU A 24 -0.84 -26.55 -15.63
C GLU A 24 -1.33 -25.27 -14.92
N VAL A 25 -1.58 -25.31 -13.62
CA VAL A 25 -1.93 -24.11 -12.82
C VAL A 25 -0.71 -23.17 -12.68
N GLN A 26 0.53 -23.63 -12.84
CA GLN A 26 1.75 -22.81 -12.77
C GLN A 26 2.28 -22.32 -14.13
N SER A 27 1.69 -22.74 -15.25
CA SER A 27 2.06 -22.23 -16.58
C SER A 27 1.23 -20.98 -16.96
N ALA A 28 1.11 -20.02 -16.05
CA ALA A 28 0.76 -18.65 -16.44
C ALA A 28 1.92 -18.14 -17.32
N SER A 29 1.65 -17.95 -18.62
CA SER A 29 2.60 -17.35 -19.57
C SER A 29 3.16 -16.08 -18.93
N PRO A 30 4.49 -15.84 -19.01
CA PRO A 30 5.10 -14.66 -18.42
C PRO A 30 4.45 -13.41 -19.02
N GLN A 31 3.63 -12.73 -18.23
CA GLN A 31 3.10 -11.43 -18.61
C GLN A 31 4.25 -10.44 -18.61
N SER A 32 4.38 -9.65 -19.67
CA SER A 32 5.39 -8.62 -19.78
C SER A 32 5.27 -7.66 -18.59
N PHE A 33 6.26 -7.67 -17.70
CA PHE A 33 6.34 -6.76 -16.57
C PHE A 33 6.69 -5.36 -17.07
N SER A 34 5.73 -4.48 -17.07
CA SER A 34 5.92 -3.09 -17.45
C SER A 34 6.36 -2.31 -16.20
N PHE A 35 7.63 -1.94 -16.15
CA PHE A 35 8.20 -1.09 -15.10
C PHE A 35 7.44 0.23 -15.04
N GLY A 36 6.72 0.48 -13.95
CA GLY A 36 5.99 1.73 -13.70
C GLY A 36 4.47 1.67 -13.80
N SER A 37 3.87 0.56 -14.25
CA SER A 37 2.43 0.37 -14.40
C SER A 37 1.86 -0.75 -13.51
N ASP A 38 2.54 -1.14 -12.42
CA ASP A 38 2.01 -2.16 -11.52
C ASP A 38 0.81 -1.57 -10.75
N PRO A 39 -0.44 -2.00 -11.06
CA PRO A 39 -1.63 -1.55 -10.36
C PRO A 39 -1.63 -1.96 -8.88
N LEU A 40 -0.82 -2.96 -8.51
CA LEU A 40 -0.68 -3.48 -7.15
C LEU A 40 0.51 -2.88 -6.39
N ARG A 41 1.24 -1.92 -6.98
CA ARG A 41 2.30 -1.23 -6.23
C ARG A 41 1.71 -0.65 -4.95
N PRO A 42 2.31 -0.93 -3.76
CA PRO A 42 1.83 -0.38 -2.51
C PRO A 42 1.62 1.13 -2.61
N LEU A 43 0.42 1.58 -2.27
CA LEU A 43 0.10 3.00 -2.27
C LEU A 43 0.68 3.61 -0.99
N ALA A 44 1.66 4.50 -1.11
CA ALA A 44 2.27 5.19 0.04
C ALA A 44 1.26 6.09 0.78
N ALA A 45 0.09 6.34 0.17
CA ALA A 45 -1.02 7.08 0.75
C ALA A 45 -1.85 6.28 1.77
N ILE A 46 -1.74 4.94 1.83
CA ILE A 46 -2.57 4.10 2.73
C ILE A 46 -2.46 4.51 4.19
N PRO A 47 -1.27 4.71 4.79
CA PRO A 47 -1.18 5.13 6.19
C PRO A 47 -1.84 6.49 6.49
N ALA A 48 -1.87 7.40 5.50
CA ALA A 48 -2.58 8.67 5.63
C ALA A 48 -4.09 8.45 5.60
N LEU A 49 -4.58 7.60 4.69
CA LEU A 49 -6.00 7.25 4.60
C LEU A 49 -6.49 6.52 5.85
N ASP A 50 -5.69 5.63 6.44
CA ASP A 50 -6.00 4.96 7.69
C ASP A 50 -6.25 5.97 8.81
N ARG A 51 -5.33 6.91 9.00
CA ARG A 51 -5.47 7.98 10.01
C ARG A 51 -6.69 8.87 9.73
N MET A 52 -6.91 9.24 8.47
CA MET A 52 -8.08 10.01 8.04
C MET A 52 -9.37 9.24 8.33
N SER A 53 -9.41 7.94 8.06
CA SER A 53 -10.56 7.08 8.32
C SER A 53 -10.82 6.95 9.83
N GLU A 54 -9.80 6.78 10.65
CA GLU A 54 -9.95 6.77 12.11
C GLU A 54 -10.50 8.09 12.65
N ARG A 55 -10.03 9.24 12.12
CA ARG A 55 -10.57 10.57 12.50
C ARG A 55 -12.02 10.70 12.05
N ALA A 56 -12.34 10.29 10.82
CA ALA A 56 -13.69 10.26 10.32
C ALA A 56 -14.61 9.40 11.18
N GLY A 57 -14.15 8.22 11.62
CA GLY A 57 -14.91 7.34 12.51
C GLY A 57 -15.26 7.99 13.85
N ARG A 58 -14.32 8.73 14.45
CA ARG A 58 -14.59 9.48 15.70
C ARG A 58 -15.64 10.57 15.49
N LYS A 59 -15.53 11.37 14.42
CA LYS A 59 -16.50 12.43 14.10
C LYS A 59 -17.86 11.88 13.69
N LEU A 60 -17.88 10.78 12.93
CA LEU A 60 -19.11 10.12 12.53
C LEU A 60 -19.95 9.66 13.72
N ARG A 61 -19.30 9.17 14.79
CA ARG A 61 -20.00 8.79 15.99
C ARG A 61 -20.82 9.95 16.57
N GLU A 62 -20.25 11.16 16.61
CA GLU A 62 -20.91 12.36 17.12
C GLU A 62 -22.03 12.85 16.19
N ARG A 63 -21.84 12.70 14.87
CA ARG A 63 -22.83 13.13 13.87
C ARG A 63 -23.99 12.16 13.67
N ILE A 64 -23.79 10.87 13.92
CA ILE A 64 -24.85 9.86 13.84
C ILE A 64 -25.72 9.86 15.11
N GLU A 65 -25.18 10.21 16.27
CA GLU A 65 -25.90 10.23 17.55
C GLU A 65 -27.22 11.06 17.49
N PRO A 66 -27.26 12.27 16.92
CA PRO A 66 -28.54 13.03 16.77
C PRO A 66 -29.54 12.36 15.84
N ILE A 67 -29.06 11.56 14.87
CA ILE A 67 -29.93 10.85 13.92
C ILE A 67 -30.52 9.59 14.55
N SER A 68 -29.70 8.81 15.24
CA SER A 68 -30.11 7.55 15.89
C SER A 68 -30.70 7.74 17.27
N ARG A 69 -30.52 8.90 17.91
CA ARG A 69 -30.85 9.18 19.31
C ARG A 69 -30.16 8.26 20.32
N ILE A 70 -29.32 7.39 19.86
CA ILE A 70 -28.51 6.46 20.65
C ILE A 70 -27.06 6.65 20.22
N LYS A 71 -26.13 6.69 21.16
CA LYS A 71 -24.72 6.82 20.88
C LYS A 71 -24.20 5.58 20.13
N PRO A 72 -23.82 5.69 18.85
CA PRO A 72 -23.35 4.53 18.10
C PRO A 72 -21.91 4.14 18.49
N ARG A 73 -21.57 2.89 18.29
CA ARG A 73 -20.17 2.45 18.26
C ARG A 73 -19.72 2.44 16.81
N VAL A 74 -18.60 3.08 16.55
CA VAL A 74 -17.98 3.13 15.21
C VAL A 74 -16.57 2.59 15.33
N SER A 75 -16.26 1.55 14.60
CA SER A 75 -14.90 1.02 14.41
C SER A 75 -14.51 1.13 12.94
N VAL A 76 -13.24 1.29 12.70
CA VAL A 76 -12.68 1.48 11.35
C VAL A 76 -11.68 0.36 11.11
N GLU A 77 -11.77 -0.27 9.96
CA GLU A 77 -10.81 -1.28 9.51
C GLU A 77 -9.67 -0.60 8.74
N PRO A 78 -8.47 -1.21 8.72
CA PRO A 78 -7.38 -0.73 7.87
C PRO A 78 -7.83 -0.65 6.40
N VAL A 79 -7.41 0.41 5.72
CA VAL A 79 -7.74 0.62 4.31
C VAL A 79 -7.14 -0.49 3.46
N SER A 80 -7.97 -1.15 2.70
CA SER A 80 -7.59 -2.22 1.79
C SER A 80 -7.65 -1.77 0.33
N VAL A 81 -6.77 -2.32 -0.51
CA VAL A 81 -6.81 -2.08 -1.95
C VAL A 81 -7.26 -3.37 -2.63
N ILE A 82 -8.39 -3.31 -3.30
CA ILE A 82 -9.01 -4.44 -4.00
C ILE A 82 -9.49 -4.00 -5.38
N ARG A 83 -9.79 -4.95 -6.26
CA ARG A 83 -10.44 -4.63 -7.54
C ARG A 83 -11.88 -4.20 -7.31
N PHE A 84 -12.33 -3.24 -8.09
CA PHE A 84 -13.70 -2.73 -7.96
C PHE A 84 -14.76 -3.81 -8.22
N ASP A 85 -14.49 -4.73 -9.16
CA ASP A 85 -15.41 -5.83 -9.44
C ASP A 85 -15.49 -6.83 -8.29
N ASP A 86 -14.37 -7.14 -7.64
CA ASP A 86 -14.34 -8.02 -6.46
C ASP A 86 -15.15 -7.40 -5.32
N TRP A 87 -15.01 -6.08 -5.13
CA TRP A 87 -15.82 -5.36 -4.15
C TRP A 87 -17.32 -5.46 -4.48
N LYS A 88 -17.72 -5.25 -5.76
CA LYS A 88 -19.13 -5.35 -6.18
C LYS A 88 -19.73 -6.72 -5.90
N VAL A 89 -19.00 -7.79 -6.22
CA VAL A 89 -19.46 -9.17 -5.99
C VAL A 89 -19.63 -9.47 -4.49
N ALA A 90 -18.81 -8.86 -3.64
CA ALA A 90 -18.89 -9.04 -2.19
C ALA A 90 -20.06 -8.27 -1.53
N GLN A 91 -20.70 -7.34 -2.24
CA GLN A 91 -21.82 -6.56 -1.70
C GLN A 91 -23.16 -7.23 -1.97
N PRO A 92 -24.17 -7.02 -1.09
CA PRO A 92 -25.56 -7.37 -1.40
C PRO A 92 -26.04 -6.62 -2.65
N GLU A 93 -26.90 -7.27 -3.46
CA GLU A 93 -27.49 -6.62 -4.65
C GLU A 93 -28.19 -5.31 -4.29
N PHE A 94 -28.94 -5.31 -3.20
CA PHE A 94 -29.59 -4.13 -2.68
C PHE A 94 -28.68 -3.45 -1.65
N THR A 95 -28.03 -2.37 -2.04
CA THR A 95 -27.16 -1.54 -1.22
C THR A 95 -27.31 -0.10 -1.64
N SER A 96 -27.41 0.82 -0.70
CA SER A 96 -27.45 2.25 -1.04
C SER A 96 -26.07 2.71 -1.47
N ILE A 97 -25.93 3.12 -2.71
CA ILE A 97 -24.68 3.57 -3.34
C ILE A 97 -24.85 5.02 -3.75
N SER A 98 -23.99 5.87 -3.25
CA SER A 98 -23.95 7.30 -3.62
C SER A 98 -22.58 7.63 -4.20
N LEU A 99 -22.56 8.19 -5.40
CA LEU A 99 -21.33 8.66 -6.06
C LEU A 99 -21.22 10.18 -5.88
N TYR A 100 -20.09 10.60 -5.33
CA TYR A 100 -19.77 12.02 -5.11
C TYR A 100 -18.56 12.43 -5.95
N ARG A 101 -18.59 13.64 -6.47
CA ARG A 101 -17.40 14.30 -7.05
C ARG A 101 -16.71 15.08 -5.95
N PHE A 102 -15.45 14.74 -5.68
CA PHE A 102 -14.59 15.45 -4.74
C PHE A 102 -13.60 16.32 -5.50
N ARG A 103 -13.90 17.58 -5.69
CA ARG A 103 -12.95 18.50 -6.36
C ARG A 103 -11.98 19.10 -5.35
N PRO A 104 -10.67 19.18 -5.64
CA PRO A 104 -10.01 19.00 -6.92
C PRO A 104 -9.57 17.56 -7.23
N LEU A 105 -9.92 16.56 -6.40
CA LEU A 105 -9.58 15.16 -6.64
C LEU A 105 -10.11 14.72 -8.02
N LYS A 106 -9.25 14.10 -8.83
CA LYS A 106 -9.66 13.55 -10.12
C LYS A 106 -10.36 12.21 -9.90
N GLY A 107 -11.63 12.13 -10.26
CA GLY A 107 -12.49 10.96 -10.07
C GLY A 107 -13.60 11.19 -9.04
N GLY A 108 -14.36 10.15 -8.78
CA GLY A 108 -15.43 10.14 -7.79
C GLY A 108 -14.99 9.49 -6.48
N VAL A 109 -15.82 9.67 -5.46
CA VAL A 109 -15.78 8.89 -4.21
C VAL A 109 -17.12 8.19 -4.09
N LEU A 110 -17.11 6.87 -3.96
CA LEU A 110 -18.31 6.08 -3.82
C LEU A 110 -18.52 5.77 -2.34
N VAL A 111 -19.74 5.98 -1.88
CA VAL A 111 -20.19 5.66 -0.53
C VAL A 111 -21.26 4.60 -0.64
N ALA A 112 -21.01 3.45 -0.03
CA ALA A 112 -21.96 2.34 0.05
C ALA A 112 -22.43 2.16 1.49
N VAL A 113 -23.73 2.16 1.68
CA VAL A 113 -24.40 2.00 2.99
C VAL A 113 -25.22 0.72 2.97
N ALA A 114 -24.91 -0.19 3.88
CA ALA A 114 -25.67 -1.43 4.02
C ALA A 114 -27.13 -1.16 4.40
N PRO A 115 -28.12 -1.83 3.79
CA PRO A 115 -29.54 -1.53 4.00
C PRO A 115 -30.02 -1.82 5.43
N ASP A 116 -29.38 -2.79 6.10
CA ASP A 116 -29.68 -3.12 7.49
C ASP A 116 -29.30 -2.00 8.47
N LEU A 117 -28.28 -1.19 8.16
CA LEU A 117 -27.96 0.02 8.93
C LEU A 117 -29.11 1.03 8.87
N VAL A 118 -29.70 1.21 7.69
CA VAL A 118 -30.82 2.15 7.51
C VAL A 118 -32.03 1.72 8.34
N GLY A 119 -32.38 0.43 8.30
CA GLY A 119 -33.46 -0.12 9.11
C GLY A 119 -33.23 0.05 10.62
N ARG A 120 -32.01 -0.17 11.09
CA ARG A 120 -31.63 0.04 12.52
C ARG A 120 -31.66 1.50 12.93
N LEU A 121 -31.28 2.41 12.00
CA LEU A 121 -31.40 3.84 12.22
C LEU A 121 -32.87 4.25 12.38
N VAL A 122 -33.77 3.72 11.56
CA VAL A 122 -35.21 3.97 11.66
C VAL A 122 -35.75 3.48 12.99
N ASP A 123 -35.44 2.23 13.39
CA ASP A 123 -35.86 1.67 14.67
C ASP A 123 -35.38 2.55 15.85
N ALA A 124 -34.11 2.90 15.87
CA ALA A 124 -33.53 3.75 16.91
C ALA A 124 -34.14 5.16 16.91
N PHE A 125 -34.39 5.76 15.75
CA PHE A 125 -34.99 7.08 15.60
C PHE A 125 -36.40 7.15 16.26
N TYR A 126 -37.18 6.07 16.15
CA TYR A 126 -38.48 5.93 16.80
C TYR A 126 -38.43 5.42 18.24
N GLY A 127 -37.26 5.32 18.83
CA GLY A 127 -37.07 4.94 20.24
C GLY A 127 -36.86 3.45 20.48
N GLY A 128 -36.66 2.67 19.43
CA GLY A 128 -36.25 1.26 19.54
C GLY A 128 -34.79 1.10 19.95
N LEU A 129 -34.36 -0.16 20.13
CA LEU A 129 -33.01 -0.50 20.59
C LEU A 129 -31.98 -0.68 19.42
N GLY A 130 -32.33 -0.33 18.20
CA GLY A 130 -31.53 -0.55 17.00
C GLY A 130 -31.55 -2.01 16.53
N ILE A 131 -32.57 -2.77 16.94
CA ILE A 131 -32.77 -4.16 16.56
C ILE A 131 -33.70 -4.19 15.37
N HIS A 132 -33.12 -4.41 14.18
CA HIS A 132 -33.89 -4.58 12.95
C HIS A 132 -33.97 -6.06 12.60
N SER A 133 -35.16 -6.58 12.30
CA SER A 133 -35.32 -7.92 11.75
C SER A 133 -34.79 -7.96 10.31
N GLU A 134 -34.09 -9.04 9.95
CA GLU A 134 -33.61 -9.28 8.59
C GLU A 134 -34.81 -9.39 7.64
N ARG A 135 -35.21 -8.29 7.03
CA ARG A 135 -36.14 -8.27 5.91
C ARG A 135 -35.38 -8.25 4.62
N VAL A 136 -35.77 -9.06 3.68
CA VAL A 136 -35.32 -8.90 2.29
C VAL A 136 -35.95 -7.58 1.79
N VAL A 137 -35.18 -6.49 1.90
CA VAL A 137 -35.60 -5.17 1.46
C VAL A 137 -35.28 -5.07 -0.02
N LYS A 138 -36.26 -4.70 -0.83
CA LYS A 138 -36.08 -4.45 -2.28
C LYS A 138 -36.14 -2.96 -2.62
N GLU A 139 -36.75 -2.18 -1.75
CA GLU A 139 -36.90 -0.71 -1.89
C GLU A 139 -36.90 -0.07 -0.51
N PHE A 140 -36.34 1.12 -0.42
CA PHE A 140 -36.42 1.94 0.79
C PHE A 140 -37.79 2.61 0.90
N THR A 141 -38.33 2.62 2.10
CA THR A 141 -39.52 3.43 2.41
C THR A 141 -39.16 4.92 2.44
N PRO A 142 -40.12 5.84 2.29
CA PRO A 142 -39.85 7.28 2.36
C PRO A 142 -39.19 7.76 3.66
N THR A 143 -39.40 7.04 4.76
CA THR A 143 -38.75 7.33 6.05
C THR A 143 -37.30 6.88 6.04
N GLU A 144 -37.03 5.69 5.50
CA GLU A 144 -35.68 5.17 5.31
C GLU A 144 -34.85 6.08 4.39
N GLU A 145 -35.42 6.55 3.29
CA GLU A 145 -34.77 7.49 2.37
C GLU A 145 -34.40 8.81 3.04
N ARG A 146 -35.30 9.37 3.89
CA ARG A 146 -34.99 10.58 4.66
C ARG A 146 -33.83 10.39 5.61
N LEU A 147 -33.80 9.28 6.35
CA LEU A 147 -32.73 9.00 7.29
C LEU A 147 -31.43 8.66 6.59
N LEU A 148 -31.49 7.94 5.47
CA LEU A 148 -30.37 7.67 4.60
C LEU A 148 -29.77 8.98 4.04
N THR A 149 -30.60 9.93 3.64
CA THR A 149 -30.14 11.24 3.16
C THR A 149 -29.40 11.99 4.26
N ARG A 150 -29.97 12.06 5.47
CA ARG A 150 -29.31 12.68 6.64
C ARG A 150 -27.99 12.00 7.00
N LEU A 151 -27.96 10.66 6.98
CA LEU A 151 -26.76 9.91 7.21
C LEU A 151 -25.69 10.23 6.16
N SER A 152 -26.08 10.26 4.88
CA SER A 152 -25.18 10.56 3.77
C SER A 152 -24.61 11.98 3.88
N GLU A 153 -25.43 12.97 4.24
CA GLU A 153 -25.01 14.35 4.47
C GLU A 153 -23.98 14.43 5.62
N ALA A 154 -24.30 13.84 6.77
CA ALA A 154 -23.40 13.79 7.92
C ALA A 154 -22.05 13.12 7.58
N LEU A 155 -22.10 12.08 6.76
CA LEU A 155 -20.93 11.32 6.31
C LEU A 155 -20.07 12.16 5.37
N ILE A 156 -20.68 12.80 4.38
CA ILE A 156 -19.97 13.66 3.42
C ILE A 156 -19.38 14.90 4.09
N GLU A 157 -20.11 15.55 4.98
CA GLU A 157 -19.55 16.66 5.76
C GLU A 157 -18.34 16.24 6.58
N THR A 158 -18.41 15.06 7.21
CA THR A 158 -17.29 14.51 7.95
C THR A 158 -16.08 14.25 7.05
N LEU A 159 -16.29 13.67 5.87
CA LEU A 159 -15.24 13.42 4.91
C LEU A 159 -14.63 14.73 4.40
N VAL A 160 -15.43 15.71 4.03
CA VAL A 160 -14.94 17.03 3.58
C VAL A 160 -14.10 17.69 4.66
N GLU A 161 -14.51 17.62 5.92
CA GLU A 161 -13.77 18.17 7.05
C GLU A 161 -12.43 17.47 7.25
N VAL A 162 -12.40 16.14 7.20
CA VAL A 162 -11.15 15.35 7.35
C VAL A 162 -10.22 15.56 6.15
N TRP A 163 -10.77 15.60 4.94
CA TRP A 163 -10.00 15.89 3.74
C TRP A 163 -9.44 17.30 3.71
N SER A 164 -10.11 18.29 4.33
CA SER A 164 -9.65 19.68 4.38
C SER A 164 -8.29 19.83 5.07
N GLU A 165 -7.90 18.87 5.90
CA GLU A 165 -6.59 18.85 6.54
C GLU A 165 -5.45 18.55 5.55
N VAL A 166 -5.72 17.83 4.46
CA VAL A 166 -4.77 17.51 3.40
C VAL A 166 -4.89 18.50 2.25
N MET A 167 -6.11 18.72 1.80
CA MET A 167 -6.45 19.65 0.73
C MET A 167 -7.91 20.09 0.86
N PRO A 168 -8.24 21.35 0.56
CA PRO A 168 -9.64 21.80 0.57
C PRO A 168 -10.42 21.07 -0.52
N VAL A 169 -11.43 20.29 -0.13
CA VAL A 169 -12.29 19.55 -1.06
C VAL A 169 -13.73 20.08 -1.03
N LYS A 170 -14.38 20.03 -2.19
CA LYS A 170 -15.81 20.26 -2.34
C LYS A 170 -16.46 18.98 -2.84
N ALA A 171 -17.38 18.44 -2.07
CA ALA A 171 -18.15 17.26 -2.44
C ALA A 171 -19.46 17.67 -3.11
N GLN A 172 -19.82 17.02 -4.20
CA GLN A 172 -21.07 17.18 -4.91
C GLN A 172 -21.63 15.81 -5.27
N LEU A 173 -22.88 15.53 -4.87
CA LEU A 173 -23.55 14.29 -5.27
C LEU A 173 -23.70 14.27 -6.80
N SER A 174 -23.29 13.15 -7.40
CA SER A 174 -23.37 12.90 -8.83
C SER A 174 -24.55 11.99 -9.18
N SER A 175 -24.66 10.86 -8.48
CA SER A 175 -25.75 9.88 -8.64
C SER A 175 -25.96 9.12 -7.34
N ARG A 176 -27.16 8.55 -7.22
CA ARG A 176 -27.53 7.61 -6.15
C ARG A 176 -28.22 6.41 -6.79
N GLU A 177 -27.76 5.23 -6.40
CA GLU A 177 -28.23 3.94 -6.89
C GLU A 177 -28.53 3.03 -5.70
N THR A 178 -29.43 2.08 -5.90
CA THR A 178 -29.76 1.08 -4.87
C THR A 178 -29.35 -0.35 -5.26
N ASN A 179 -28.83 -0.50 -6.46
CA ASN A 179 -28.35 -1.78 -6.96
C ASN A 179 -26.85 -1.70 -7.27
N THR A 180 -26.06 -2.62 -6.71
CA THR A 180 -24.62 -2.70 -6.90
C THR A 180 -24.20 -2.93 -8.36
N ALA A 181 -25.05 -3.55 -9.17
CA ALA A 181 -24.78 -3.74 -10.59
C ALA A 181 -24.58 -2.42 -11.34
N TYR A 182 -25.29 -1.36 -10.94
CA TYR A 182 -25.20 -0.02 -11.56
C TYR A 182 -24.10 0.85 -10.94
N ALA A 183 -23.40 0.36 -9.92
CA ALA A 183 -22.28 1.09 -9.36
C ALA A 183 -21.19 1.33 -10.41
N SER A 184 -20.87 2.59 -10.67
CA SER A 184 -19.85 3.00 -11.65
C SER A 184 -18.93 4.03 -11.02
N LEU A 185 -17.78 3.61 -10.53
CA LEU A 185 -16.74 4.47 -9.98
C LEU A 185 -15.51 4.52 -10.89
N VAL A 186 -15.06 3.36 -11.33
CA VAL A 186 -13.90 3.15 -12.19
C VAL A 186 -14.23 2.06 -13.21
N PRO A 187 -13.49 1.95 -14.33
CA PRO A 187 -13.58 0.82 -15.25
C PRO A 187 -13.40 -0.53 -14.56
N ALA A 188 -13.94 -1.58 -15.18
CA ALA A 188 -13.82 -2.94 -14.70
C ALA A 188 -12.33 -3.33 -14.53
N GLY A 189 -12.02 -4.02 -13.42
CA GLY A 189 -10.67 -4.48 -13.10
C GLY A 189 -9.74 -3.43 -12.50
N GLU A 190 -10.11 -2.15 -12.46
CA GLU A 190 -9.28 -1.13 -11.80
C GLU A 190 -9.32 -1.26 -10.26
N PRO A 191 -8.17 -0.98 -9.60
CA PRO A 191 -8.10 -1.05 -8.15
C PRO A 191 -8.73 0.18 -7.48
N VAL A 192 -9.38 -0.07 -6.34
CA VAL A 192 -9.96 0.94 -5.45
C VAL A 192 -9.44 0.75 -4.03
N ALA A 193 -9.21 1.85 -3.33
CA ALA A 193 -8.93 1.84 -1.89
C ALA A 193 -10.27 1.90 -1.16
N VAL A 194 -10.52 0.94 -0.28
CA VAL A 194 -11.76 0.80 0.50
C VAL A 194 -11.48 1.11 1.95
N ALA A 195 -12.11 2.16 2.45
CA ALA A 195 -12.17 2.49 3.87
C ALA A 195 -13.49 1.96 4.44
N ARG A 196 -13.44 0.96 5.31
CA ARG A 196 -14.60 0.30 5.89
C ARG A 196 -14.87 0.78 7.30
N PHE A 197 -16.09 1.17 7.53
CA PHE A 197 -16.63 1.59 8.82
C PHE A 197 -17.67 0.60 9.28
N THR A 198 -17.46 0.02 10.46
CA THR A 198 -18.43 -0.86 11.10
C THR A 198 -19.18 -0.06 12.17
N ILE A 199 -20.48 0.07 11.99
CA ILE A 199 -21.35 0.89 12.84
C ILE A 199 -22.33 -0.02 13.59
N THR A 200 -22.37 0.12 14.91
CA THR A 200 -23.35 -0.58 15.78
C THR A 200 -24.20 0.43 16.49
N ILE A 201 -25.52 0.34 16.29
CA ILE A 201 -26.52 1.21 16.93
C ILE A 201 -27.20 0.42 18.05
N GLY A 202 -27.12 0.93 19.27
CA GLY A 202 -27.75 0.31 20.44
C GLY A 202 -27.33 -1.13 20.66
N GLN A 203 -28.30 -2.05 20.66
CA GLN A 203 -28.11 -3.50 20.79
C GLN A 203 -28.14 -4.23 19.43
N GLY A 204 -28.20 -3.49 18.33
CA GLY A 204 -28.21 -4.06 16.98
C GLY A 204 -26.90 -4.76 16.61
N ARG A 205 -26.95 -5.57 15.55
CA ARG A 205 -25.75 -6.17 14.96
C ARG A 205 -24.90 -5.08 14.26
N PRO A 206 -23.59 -5.28 14.12
CA PRO A 206 -22.73 -4.40 13.34
C PRO A 206 -23.22 -4.30 11.88
N SER A 207 -23.19 -3.10 11.31
CA SER A 207 -23.50 -2.80 9.91
C SER A 207 -22.34 -2.07 9.27
N ILE A 208 -22.23 -2.15 7.94
CA ILE A 208 -21.06 -1.68 7.21
C ILE A 208 -21.39 -0.43 6.40
N ILE A 209 -20.47 0.53 6.40
CA ILE A 209 -20.37 1.59 5.41
C ILE A 209 -18.99 1.47 4.75
N ASP A 210 -18.96 1.35 3.43
CA ASP A 210 -17.73 1.37 2.64
C ASP A 210 -17.58 2.70 1.91
N ILE A 211 -16.39 3.28 1.96
CA ILE A 211 -16.01 4.47 1.20
C ILE A 211 -14.89 4.08 0.26
N LEU A 212 -15.12 4.23 -1.04
CA LEU A 212 -14.20 3.82 -2.08
C LEU A 212 -13.57 5.01 -2.78
N TYR A 213 -12.26 4.95 -2.91
CA TYR A 213 -11.45 5.93 -3.63
C TYR A 213 -10.73 5.25 -4.80
N PRO A 214 -10.78 5.80 -6.03
CA PRO A 214 -9.95 5.31 -7.13
C PRO A 214 -8.46 5.42 -6.79
N VAL A 215 -7.71 4.33 -6.91
CA VAL A 215 -6.26 4.33 -6.63
C VAL A 215 -5.52 5.33 -7.52
N VAL A 216 -5.94 5.47 -8.78
CA VAL A 216 -5.37 6.44 -9.73
C VAL A 216 -5.52 7.89 -9.21
N ALA A 217 -6.68 8.22 -8.61
CA ALA A 217 -6.90 9.56 -8.04
C ALA A 217 -6.03 9.80 -6.81
N LEU A 218 -5.84 8.80 -5.97
CA LEU A 218 -4.97 8.87 -4.79
C LEU A 218 -3.49 8.98 -5.15
N ARG A 219 -3.04 8.28 -6.19
CA ARG A 219 -1.66 8.40 -6.69
C ARG A 219 -1.33 9.80 -7.16
N ALA A 220 -2.28 10.50 -7.77
CA ALA A 220 -2.08 11.87 -8.21
C ALA A 220 -1.78 12.87 -7.07
N ILE A 221 -2.20 12.54 -5.84
CA ILE A 221 -2.01 13.39 -4.64
C ILE A 221 -1.17 12.69 -3.56
N GLU A 222 -0.51 11.59 -3.91
CA GLU A 222 0.25 10.75 -2.97
C GLU A 222 1.31 11.56 -2.20
N GLY A 223 1.98 12.50 -2.88
CA GLY A 223 2.94 13.39 -2.23
C GLY A 223 2.32 14.29 -1.15
N GLN A 224 1.09 14.77 -1.35
CA GLN A 224 0.39 15.60 -0.37
C GLN A 224 -0.09 14.77 0.83
N LEU A 225 -0.59 13.57 0.57
CA LEU A 225 -1.00 12.62 1.61
C LEU A 225 0.20 12.13 2.44
N ALA A 226 1.32 11.83 1.80
CA ALA A 226 2.54 11.38 2.47
C ALA A 226 3.16 12.50 3.34
N ALA A 227 3.14 13.75 2.88
CA ALA A 227 3.66 14.89 3.66
C ALA A 227 2.94 15.04 5.00
N LYS A 228 1.62 14.85 5.05
CA LYS A 228 0.82 14.91 6.29
C LYS A 228 1.10 13.78 7.27
N VAL A 229 1.49 12.60 6.80
CA VAL A 229 1.90 11.48 7.66
C VAL A 229 3.13 11.85 8.50
N HIS A 230 4.00 12.68 7.94
CA HIS A 230 5.23 13.11 8.62
C HIS A 230 4.99 14.27 9.61
N ASP A 231 3.99 15.11 9.35
CA ASP A 231 3.68 16.28 10.18
C ASP A 231 3.03 15.90 11.53
N ASP A 232 2.22 14.84 11.56
CA ASP A 232 1.56 14.32 12.79
C ASP A 232 2.49 13.42 13.66
N GLY A 233 3.65 13.04 13.15
CA GLY A 233 4.58 12.09 13.79
C GLY A 233 5.74 12.74 14.57
N GLY A 234 5.74 14.04 14.80
CA GLY A 234 6.67 14.71 15.73
C GLY A 234 8.10 14.90 15.23
N MET A 235 8.41 14.65 13.96
CA MET A 235 9.68 15.07 13.35
C MET A 235 9.43 15.82 12.05
N THR A 236 9.94 17.04 11.95
CA THR A 236 9.94 17.78 10.69
C THR A 236 10.78 17.06 9.64
N GLY A 237 10.40 17.17 8.37
CA GLY A 237 11.14 16.54 7.27
C GLY A 237 12.63 16.96 7.23
N SER A 238 12.99 18.12 7.80
CA SER A 238 14.36 18.57 7.99
C SER A 238 15.10 17.77 9.07
N GLU A 239 14.50 17.56 10.23
CA GLU A 239 15.08 16.76 11.32
C GLU A 239 15.28 15.30 10.94
N TRP A 240 14.33 14.74 10.16
CA TRP A 240 14.51 13.39 9.62
C TRP A 240 15.68 13.30 8.64
N ARG A 241 15.83 14.30 7.75
CA ARG A 241 16.97 14.37 6.83
C ARG A 241 18.29 14.52 7.55
N GLU A 242 18.34 15.34 8.58
CA GLU A 242 19.54 15.51 9.41
C GLU A 242 19.93 14.21 10.12
N ARG A 243 18.97 13.53 10.74
CA ARG A 243 19.22 12.22 11.37
C ARG A 243 19.59 11.15 10.36
N LEU A 244 18.94 11.10 9.20
CA LEU A 244 19.31 10.20 8.12
C LEU A 244 20.74 10.48 7.63
N ASN A 245 21.10 11.74 7.40
CA ASN A 245 22.45 12.11 7.00
C ASN A 245 23.48 11.77 8.07
N ALA A 246 23.17 11.96 9.34
CA ALA A 246 24.02 11.56 10.46
C ALA A 246 24.19 10.04 10.47
N ALA A 247 23.10 9.27 10.39
CA ALA A 247 23.14 7.81 10.37
C ALA A 247 23.89 7.25 9.13
N LEU A 248 23.70 7.88 7.97
CA LEU A 248 24.46 7.53 6.75
C LEU A 248 25.96 7.81 6.91
N GLY A 249 26.34 8.85 7.66
CA GLY A 249 27.73 9.14 7.98
C GLY A 249 28.42 8.09 8.86
N GLU A 250 27.66 7.33 9.63
CA GLU A 250 28.16 6.24 10.49
C GLU A 250 28.27 4.89 9.78
N VAL A 251 27.70 4.75 8.58
CA VAL A 251 27.74 3.50 7.82
C VAL A 251 29.15 3.21 7.35
N ARG A 252 29.71 2.10 7.82
CA ARG A 252 31.00 1.60 7.37
C ARG A 252 30.85 0.88 6.05
N ILE A 253 31.57 1.34 5.03
CA ILE A 253 31.58 0.76 3.69
C ILE A 253 32.99 0.23 3.41
N GLU A 254 33.07 -0.98 2.88
CA GLU A 254 34.34 -1.56 2.47
C GLU A 254 34.88 -0.81 1.24
N ALA A 255 36.09 -0.27 1.38
CA ALA A 255 36.82 0.35 0.30
C ALA A 255 38.05 -0.49 0.00
N ARG A 256 38.31 -0.77 -1.29
CA ARG A 256 39.47 -1.54 -1.74
C ARG A 256 40.20 -0.83 -2.85
N SER A 257 41.51 -1.05 -2.89
CA SER A 257 42.37 -0.54 -3.95
C SER A 257 43.13 -1.72 -4.59
N VAL A 258 43.05 -1.81 -5.91
CA VAL A 258 43.77 -2.85 -6.66
C VAL A 258 45.10 -2.28 -7.09
N LEU A 259 46.18 -2.76 -6.50
CA LEU A 259 47.54 -2.26 -6.72
C LEU A 259 48.12 -2.67 -8.04
N ALA A 260 47.93 -3.94 -8.41
CA ALA A 260 48.39 -4.50 -9.66
C ALA A 260 47.54 -5.70 -10.07
N ARG A 261 47.59 -6.05 -11.34
CA ARG A 261 47.00 -7.25 -11.90
C ARG A 261 48.07 -7.95 -12.73
N PRO A 262 48.95 -8.74 -12.11
CA PRO A 262 49.96 -9.49 -12.86
C PRO A 262 49.31 -10.52 -13.77
N THR A 263 49.81 -10.66 -14.97
CA THR A 263 49.46 -11.72 -15.91
C THR A 263 50.54 -12.79 -15.87
N LEU A 264 50.16 -14.03 -15.60
CA LEU A 264 51.04 -15.18 -15.59
C LEU A 264 50.59 -16.18 -16.68
N SER A 265 51.53 -16.90 -17.26
CA SER A 265 51.19 -18.03 -18.11
C SER A 265 50.68 -19.22 -17.26
N VAL A 266 49.92 -20.12 -17.86
CA VAL A 266 49.41 -21.31 -17.17
C VAL A 266 50.57 -22.15 -16.64
N SER A 267 51.70 -22.25 -17.39
CA SER A 267 52.90 -22.97 -16.97
C SER A 267 53.58 -22.34 -15.76
N GLU A 268 53.66 -21.02 -15.69
CA GLU A 268 54.17 -20.28 -14.51
C GLU A 268 53.28 -20.49 -13.30
N LEU A 269 51.96 -20.43 -13.50
CA LEU A 269 50.96 -20.63 -12.43
C LEU A 269 51.07 -22.05 -11.83
N LEU A 270 51.22 -23.08 -12.68
CA LEU A 270 51.36 -24.46 -12.23
C LEU A 270 52.71 -24.73 -11.56
N GLY A 271 53.74 -23.91 -11.84
CA GLY A 271 55.08 -24.02 -11.27
C GLY A 271 55.27 -23.31 -9.94
N LEU A 272 54.28 -22.49 -9.48
CA LEU A 272 54.40 -21.68 -8.26
C LEU A 272 54.56 -22.56 -7.01
N LYS A 273 55.49 -22.16 -6.16
CA LYS A 273 55.76 -22.79 -4.86
C LYS A 273 55.71 -21.74 -3.75
N SER A 274 55.48 -22.19 -2.53
CA SER A 274 55.55 -21.32 -1.36
C SER A 274 56.94 -20.71 -1.23
N GLY A 275 57.04 -19.39 -1.24
CA GLY A 275 58.29 -18.62 -1.21
C GLY A 275 58.64 -17.92 -2.54
N ASP A 276 57.94 -18.23 -3.63
CA ASP A 276 58.16 -17.55 -4.91
C ASP A 276 57.69 -16.10 -4.86
N VAL A 277 58.41 -15.21 -5.53
CA VAL A 277 58.12 -13.77 -5.59
C VAL A 277 57.57 -13.41 -6.97
N ILE A 278 56.34 -12.93 -7.01
CA ILE A 278 55.75 -12.43 -8.23
C ILE A 278 56.00 -10.92 -8.31
N PRO A 279 56.79 -10.43 -9.28
CA PRO A 279 57.04 -9.00 -9.41
C PRO A 279 55.76 -8.30 -9.88
N ILE A 280 55.39 -7.23 -9.18
CA ILE A 280 54.24 -6.38 -9.54
C ILE A 280 54.72 -4.98 -9.84
N SER A 281 54.15 -4.32 -10.87
CA SER A 281 54.38 -2.93 -11.14
C SER A 281 53.16 -2.15 -10.63
N VAL A 282 53.38 -1.27 -9.65
CA VAL A 282 52.35 -0.41 -9.07
C VAL A 282 52.28 0.88 -9.85
N PRO A 283 51.11 1.23 -10.46
CA PRO A 283 50.96 2.51 -11.17
C PRO A 283 51.05 3.70 -10.23
N ALA A 284 51.49 4.86 -10.75
CA ALA A 284 51.66 6.10 -9.97
C ALA A 284 50.31 6.57 -9.31
N MET A 285 49.16 6.23 -9.91
CA MET A 285 47.82 6.51 -9.41
C MET A 285 47.02 5.26 -9.34
N VAL A 286 46.44 4.97 -8.20
CA VAL A 286 45.66 3.74 -7.95
C VAL A 286 44.20 4.10 -7.67
N PRO A 287 43.24 3.37 -8.24
CA PRO A 287 41.82 3.62 -7.99
C PRO A 287 41.38 3.14 -6.60
N LEU A 288 40.59 3.96 -5.93
CA LEU A 288 39.82 3.57 -4.75
C LEU A 288 38.43 3.14 -5.20
N LEU A 289 38.10 1.89 -4.93
CA LEU A 289 36.84 1.26 -5.33
C LEU A 289 35.96 1.05 -4.10
N VAL A 290 34.68 1.40 -4.23
CA VAL A 290 33.63 1.08 -3.26
C VAL A 290 32.51 0.35 -4.01
N ALA A 291 32.12 -0.81 -3.55
CA ALA A 291 31.14 -1.68 -4.23
C ALA A 291 31.44 -1.88 -5.74
N GLY A 292 32.73 -1.98 -6.11
CA GLY A 292 33.17 -2.14 -7.49
C GLY A 292 33.22 -0.87 -8.33
N ARG A 293 32.75 0.27 -7.82
CA ARG A 293 32.75 1.57 -8.50
C ARG A 293 33.95 2.41 -8.04
N GLN A 294 34.66 3.01 -8.98
CA GLN A 294 35.72 3.96 -8.68
C GLN A 294 35.13 5.26 -8.12
N ILE A 295 35.62 5.67 -6.95
CA ILE A 295 35.21 6.93 -6.29
C ILE A 295 36.34 7.93 -6.18
N ALA A 296 37.57 7.48 -6.20
CA ALA A 296 38.73 8.35 -6.12
C ALA A 296 39.96 7.72 -6.78
N LEU A 297 40.98 8.53 -7.06
CA LEU A 297 42.31 8.15 -7.44
C LEU A 297 43.29 8.66 -6.40
N GLY A 298 44.31 7.87 -6.05
CA GLY A 298 45.31 8.27 -5.06
C GLY A 298 46.65 7.60 -5.27
N LYS A 299 47.63 8.05 -4.50
CA LYS A 299 49.00 7.45 -4.42
C LYS A 299 49.09 6.55 -3.23
N ILE A 300 49.78 5.43 -3.39
CA ILE A 300 50.08 4.52 -2.30
C ILE A 300 51.33 5.01 -1.56
N GLY A 301 51.29 4.89 -0.26
CA GLY A 301 52.38 5.17 0.62
C GLY A 301 52.24 4.42 1.94
N GLU A 302 53.07 4.78 2.89
CA GLU A 302 53.05 4.27 4.25
C GLU A 302 52.72 5.39 5.21
N GLN A 303 51.87 5.12 6.19
CA GLN A 303 51.59 6.01 7.30
C GLN A 303 51.51 5.16 8.59
N ASP A 304 52.31 5.52 9.58
CA ASP A 304 52.35 4.86 10.89
C ASP A 304 52.59 3.32 10.80
N GLY A 305 53.51 2.89 9.90
CA GLY A 305 53.81 1.46 9.66
C GLY A 305 52.74 0.69 8.94
N ARG A 306 51.73 1.38 8.37
CA ARG A 306 50.61 0.75 7.62
C ARG A 306 50.55 1.27 6.19
N ALA A 307 50.18 0.37 5.27
CA ALA A 307 49.89 0.78 3.91
C ALA A 307 48.71 1.77 3.87
N ALA A 308 48.92 2.90 3.24
CA ALA A 308 47.96 3.99 3.15
C ALA A 308 47.77 4.46 1.70
N LEU A 309 46.57 4.94 1.38
CA LEU A 309 46.25 5.57 0.10
C LEU A 309 46.03 7.09 0.34
N LYS A 310 46.90 7.91 -0.22
CA LYS A 310 46.70 9.34 -0.27
C LYS A 310 45.80 9.70 -1.43
N VAL A 311 44.56 10.14 -1.13
CA VAL A 311 43.59 10.55 -2.15
C VAL A 311 44.06 11.85 -2.78
N GLU A 312 44.23 11.89 -4.10
CA GLU A 312 44.61 13.09 -4.86
C GLU A 312 43.45 13.64 -5.70
N LYS A 313 42.57 12.78 -6.18
CA LYS A 313 41.42 13.18 -7.01
C LYS A 313 40.17 12.38 -6.62
N VAL A 314 39.10 13.09 -6.27
CA VAL A 314 37.78 12.49 -6.04
C VAL A 314 36.94 12.65 -7.30
N GLU A 315 36.29 11.58 -7.74
CA GLU A 315 35.33 11.69 -8.85
C GLU A 315 34.06 12.40 -8.35
N SER A 316 33.82 13.61 -8.81
CA SER A 316 32.58 14.33 -8.49
C SER A 316 31.39 13.63 -9.13
N ARG A 317 30.35 13.45 -8.35
CA ARG A 317 29.06 12.93 -8.81
C ARG A 317 28.60 13.74 -10.04
N ARG A 318 28.55 13.13 -11.23
CA ARG A 318 27.68 13.66 -12.26
C ARG A 318 26.24 13.51 -11.77
N SER A 319 25.59 14.62 -11.45
CA SER A 319 24.15 14.67 -11.23
C SER A 319 23.48 14.11 -12.48
N VAL A 320 22.82 12.97 -12.31
CA VAL A 320 21.86 12.47 -13.32
C VAL A 320 20.69 13.43 -13.26
N GLN A 321 20.54 14.21 -14.32
CA GLN A 321 19.33 14.97 -14.62
C GLN A 321 18.20 14.03 -14.99
#